data_e5a80c8fe6cbdc672adeca6651332e61
#
_entry.id   e5a80c8fe6cbdc672adeca6651332e61
#
_cell.length_a   1.000
_cell.length_b   1.000
_cell.length_c   1.000
_cell.angle_alpha   90.00
_cell.angle_beta   90.00
_cell.angle_gamma   90.00
#
_symmetry.space_group_name_H-M   'P 1'
#
loop_
_entity.id
_entity.type
_entity.pdbx_description
1 polymer ?
#
loop_
_entity_poly.entity_id
_entity_poly.type
_entity_poly.pdbx_seq_one_letter_code
_entity_poly.pdbx_strand_id
1 'polypeptide(L)'
;MPRTFLAAILLALTALPAMAQQLSLNGISRYLNSLTTLEAEFTQINADQTISTGVIKIQRPGRARFEYNPPDETLVIAGGQQLAVFDAKSNTGPEQYPLRETPLNLILARTVDLSRSGMVVGHDYDGTATTVTAQDPDHPEYGNIRLMFTGNPVELRQWVITDGSGAETAVILGDVRTGMSYPTSTFSINAEVSKRER
;
A
#
# COMPACT_ATOMS: atom_id res chain seq x y z
N MET A 1 2.18 -16.91 -74.29
CA MET A 1 1.68 -16.04 -73.20
C MET A 1 1.80 -16.78 -71.92
N PRO A 2 2.79 -16.53 -71.03
CA PRO A 2 2.91 -17.22 -69.73
C PRO A 2 2.07 -16.47 -68.67
N ARG A 3 1.22 -17.21 -67.97
CA ARG A 3 0.45 -16.76 -66.82
C ARG A 3 1.31 -16.87 -65.55
N THR A 4 1.73 -15.70 -65.03
CA THR A 4 2.40 -15.61 -63.71
C THR A 4 1.38 -15.71 -62.62
N PHE A 5 1.43 -16.76 -61.80
CA PHE A 5 0.71 -16.91 -60.55
C PHE A 5 1.44 -16.14 -59.44
N LEU A 6 0.86 -15.08 -58.96
CA LEU A 6 1.34 -14.35 -57.80
C LEU A 6 0.82 -15.08 -56.55
N ALA A 7 1.67 -15.78 -55.84
CA ALA A 7 1.34 -16.40 -54.55
C ALA A 7 1.42 -15.32 -53.44
N ALA A 8 0.28 -14.92 -52.89
CA ALA A 8 0.21 -14.04 -51.72
C ALA A 8 0.47 -14.91 -50.46
N ILE A 9 1.64 -14.74 -49.87
CA ILE A 9 1.96 -15.34 -48.56
C ILE A 9 1.28 -14.50 -47.48
N LEU A 10 0.22 -15.03 -46.88
CA LEU A 10 -0.47 -14.45 -45.72
C LEU A 10 0.37 -14.74 -44.47
N LEU A 11 1.12 -13.75 -43.98
CA LEU A 11 1.85 -13.84 -42.73
C LEU A 11 0.83 -13.72 -41.59
N ALA A 12 0.38 -14.84 -41.02
CA ALA A 12 -0.42 -14.83 -39.80
C ALA A 12 0.48 -14.48 -38.61
N LEU A 13 0.41 -13.20 -38.15
CA LEU A 13 0.99 -12.79 -36.85
C LEU A 13 0.22 -13.54 -35.77
N THR A 14 0.79 -14.61 -35.22
CA THR A 14 0.31 -15.22 -33.99
C THR A 14 0.66 -14.29 -32.81
N ALA A 15 -0.27 -13.49 -32.37
CA ALA A 15 -0.15 -12.78 -31.09
C ALA A 15 -0.09 -13.85 -29.98
N LEU A 16 1.11 -14.09 -29.44
CA LEU A 16 1.25 -14.90 -28.23
C LEU A 16 0.55 -14.16 -27.09
N PRO A 17 -0.36 -14.80 -26.33
CA PRO A 17 -0.93 -14.19 -25.14
C PRO A 17 0.21 -13.84 -24.21
N ALA A 18 0.30 -12.57 -23.79
CA ALA A 18 1.21 -12.16 -22.73
C ALA A 18 0.76 -12.89 -21.46
N MET A 19 1.45 -13.97 -21.11
CA MET A 19 1.22 -14.66 -19.83
C MET A 19 1.54 -13.66 -18.73
N ALA A 20 0.53 -13.31 -17.92
CA ALA A 20 0.76 -12.54 -16.71
C ALA A 20 1.75 -13.34 -15.85
N GLN A 21 2.82 -12.70 -15.43
CA GLN A 21 3.93 -13.34 -14.73
C GLN A 21 4.03 -12.76 -13.31
N GLN A 22 4.42 -13.60 -12.36
CA GLN A 22 4.75 -13.18 -11.01
C GLN A 22 5.77 -12.01 -11.04
N LEU A 23 5.45 -10.93 -10.34
CA LEU A 23 6.34 -9.78 -10.24
C LEU A 23 7.54 -10.13 -9.37
N SER A 24 8.75 -9.79 -9.81
CA SER A 24 9.96 -10.00 -9.01
C SER A 24 10.02 -9.05 -7.81
N LEU A 25 10.63 -9.49 -6.69
CA LEU A 25 10.84 -8.66 -5.49
C LEU A 25 11.59 -7.36 -5.81
N ASN A 26 12.57 -7.42 -6.72
CA ASN A 26 13.28 -6.23 -7.20
C ASN A 26 12.37 -5.28 -8.01
N GLY A 27 11.45 -5.84 -8.79
CA GLY A 27 10.44 -5.06 -9.53
C GLY A 27 9.50 -4.32 -8.57
N ILE A 28 8.99 -5.03 -7.58
CA ILE A 28 8.12 -4.48 -6.54
C ILE A 28 8.86 -3.42 -5.70
N SER A 29 10.11 -3.68 -5.30
CA SER A 29 10.94 -2.71 -4.58
C SER A 29 11.13 -1.42 -5.37
N ARG A 30 11.43 -1.52 -6.67
CA ARG A 30 11.54 -0.33 -7.55
C ARG A 30 10.22 0.44 -7.65
N TYR A 31 9.10 -0.27 -7.82
CA TYR A 31 7.77 0.34 -7.85
C TYR A 31 7.49 1.09 -6.54
N LEU A 32 7.62 0.43 -5.39
CA LEU A 32 7.41 1.05 -4.08
C LEU A 32 8.34 2.26 -3.87
N ASN A 33 9.59 2.19 -4.31
CA ASN A 33 10.54 3.30 -4.19
C ASN A 33 10.22 4.46 -5.14
N SER A 34 9.52 4.23 -6.25
CA SER A 34 9.05 5.28 -7.16
C SER A 34 7.83 6.02 -6.61
N LEU A 35 7.04 5.40 -5.72
CA LEU A 35 5.89 6.01 -5.07
C LEU A 35 6.32 6.98 -3.98
N THR A 36 6.67 8.22 -4.35
CA THR A 36 6.98 9.28 -3.38
C THR A 36 5.74 9.81 -2.70
N THR A 37 4.63 9.89 -3.45
CA THR A 37 3.30 10.28 -2.95
C THR A 37 2.24 9.35 -3.53
N LEU A 38 1.17 9.14 -2.75
CA LEU A 38 0.00 8.38 -3.16
C LEU A 38 -1.24 9.02 -2.54
N GLU A 39 -2.31 9.13 -3.30
CA GLU A 39 -3.65 9.44 -2.81
C GLU A 39 -4.64 8.49 -3.46
N ALA A 40 -5.53 7.93 -2.66
CA ALA A 40 -6.59 7.04 -3.12
C ALA A 40 -7.78 7.05 -2.16
N GLU A 41 -8.96 6.73 -2.65
CA GLU A 41 -10.02 6.23 -1.80
C GLU A 41 -9.63 4.83 -1.32
N PHE A 42 -10.07 4.44 -0.13
CA PHE A 42 -9.85 3.10 0.37
C PHE A 42 -11.11 2.52 1.01
N THR A 43 -11.18 1.19 0.96
CA THR A 43 -12.09 0.39 1.76
C THR A 43 -11.26 -0.45 2.73
N GLN A 44 -11.58 -0.37 4.01
CA GLN A 44 -10.93 -1.16 5.06
C GLN A 44 -11.88 -2.21 5.60
N ILE A 45 -11.39 -3.43 5.72
CA ILE A 45 -12.05 -4.52 6.45
C ILE A 45 -11.30 -4.65 7.78
N ASN A 46 -12.00 -4.34 8.85
CA ASN A 46 -11.48 -4.36 10.22
C ASN A 46 -11.37 -5.80 10.75
N ALA A 47 -10.63 -6.00 11.84
CA ALA A 47 -10.47 -7.31 12.47
C ALA A 47 -11.81 -7.95 12.92
N ASP A 48 -12.79 -7.14 13.27
CA ASP A 48 -14.17 -7.55 13.62
C ASP A 48 -15.09 -7.73 12.40
N GLN A 49 -14.54 -7.69 11.17
CA GLN A 49 -15.23 -7.77 9.88
C GLN A 49 -16.13 -6.57 9.55
N THR A 50 -16.12 -5.51 10.33
CA THR A 50 -16.79 -4.27 9.95
C THR A 50 -16.03 -3.59 8.80
N ILE A 51 -16.75 -2.78 8.02
CA ILE A 51 -16.21 -2.10 6.84
C ILE A 51 -16.18 -0.60 7.12
N SER A 52 -15.02 -0.01 6.92
CA SER A 52 -14.82 1.43 6.93
C SER A 52 -14.32 1.90 5.56
N THR A 53 -14.61 3.14 5.20
CA THR A 53 -14.12 3.75 3.97
C THR A 53 -13.46 5.09 4.28
N GLY A 54 -12.67 5.59 3.34
CA GLY A 54 -12.04 6.90 3.53
C GLY A 54 -11.09 7.28 2.40
N VAL A 55 -10.27 8.27 2.68
CA VAL A 55 -9.20 8.74 1.78
C VAL A 55 -7.85 8.57 2.47
N ILE A 56 -6.93 7.96 1.75
CA ILE A 56 -5.54 7.83 2.19
C ILE A 56 -4.65 8.81 1.41
N LYS A 57 -3.74 9.45 2.13
CA LYS A 57 -2.65 10.25 1.57
C LYS A 57 -1.34 9.74 2.13
N ILE A 58 -0.40 9.43 1.26
CA ILE A 58 0.97 9.02 1.65
C ILE A 58 1.96 10.01 1.05
N GLN A 59 2.95 10.38 1.83
CA GLN A 59 4.14 11.10 1.37
C GLN A 59 5.38 10.51 2.02
N ARG A 60 6.06 9.66 1.29
CA ARG A 60 7.28 9.01 1.78
C ARG A 60 8.45 9.98 1.91
N PRO A 61 9.36 9.75 2.87
CA PRO A 61 9.30 8.72 3.89
C PRO A 61 8.44 9.09 5.12
N GLY A 62 7.88 8.06 5.76
CA GLY A 62 7.34 8.13 7.13
C GLY A 62 6.09 8.97 7.33
N ARG A 63 5.35 9.32 6.26
CA ARG A 63 4.15 10.15 6.36
C ARG A 63 2.98 9.49 5.67
N ALA A 64 1.88 9.34 6.41
CA ALA A 64 0.60 8.89 5.91
C ALA A 64 -0.54 9.57 6.69
N ARG A 65 -1.69 9.70 6.05
CA ARG A 65 -2.92 10.22 6.66
C ARG A 65 -4.09 9.43 6.11
N PHE A 66 -4.87 8.82 7.00
CA PHE A 66 -6.10 8.11 6.69
C PHE A 66 -7.26 8.88 7.29
N GLU A 67 -8.11 9.41 6.45
CA GLU A 67 -9.32 10.15 6.83
C GLU A 67 -10.52 9.24 6.59
N TYR A 68 -11.13 8.74 7.66
CA TYR A 68 -12.27 7.84 7.55
C TYR A 68 -13.57 8.63 7.38
N ASN A 69 -14.46 8.08 6.57
CA ASN A 69 -15.77 8.64 6.33
C ASN A 69 -16.73 8.34 7.50
N PRO A 70 -17.78 9.17 7.71
CA PRO A 70 -18.86 8.82 8.62
C PRO A 70 -19.41 7.41 8.37
N PRO A 71 -19.82 6.67 9.42
CA PRO A 71 -19.95 7.11 10.82
C PRO A 71 -18.67 6.98 11.65
N ASP A 72 -17.55 6.52 11.11
CA ASP A 72 -16.33 6.30 11.88
C ASP A 72 -15.65 7.62 12.25
N GLU A 73 -15.44 8.50 11.26
CA GLU A 73 -14.76 9.79 11.41
C GLU A 73 -13.40 9.73 12.13
N THR A 74 -12.84 8.52 12.22
CA THR A 74 -11.50 8.28 12.75
C THR A 74 -10.47 8.95 11.84
N LEU A 75 -9.37 9.39 12.42
CA LEU A 75 -8.23 9.91 11.68
C LEU A 75 -6.95 9.23 12.16
N VAL A 76 -6.18 8.68 11.24
CA VAL A 76 -4.87 8.10 11.52
C VAL A 76 -3.80 8.91 10.82
N ILE A 77 -2.79 9.36 11.55
CA ILE A 77 -1.66 10.13 11.03
C ILE A 77 -0.35 9.42 11.38
N ALA A 78 0.42 9.05 10.36
CA ALA A 78 1.84 8.76 10.51
C ALA A 78 2.65 10.04 10.22
N GLY A 79 3.45 10.47 11.18
CA GLY A 79 4.28 11.66 11.08
C GLY A 79 5.22 11.80 12.27
N GLY A 80 6.39 12.41 12.08
CA GLY A 80 7.35 12.57 13.18
C GLY A 80 7.80 11.26 13.82
N GLN A 81 7.85 10.15 13.05
CA GLN A 81 8.17 8.79 13.52
C GLN A 81 7.12 8.18 14.46
N GLN A 82 5.95 8.77 14.57
CA GLN A 82 4.83 8.28 15.34
C GLN A 82 3.66 7.93 14.42
N LEU A 83 2.82 7.01 14.85
CA LEU A 83 1.49 6.75 14.34
C LEU A 83 0.50 7.22 15.41
N ALA A 84 -0.38 8.13 15.06
CA ALA A 84 -1.40 8.66 15.96
C ALA A 84 -2.79 8.29 15.47
N VAL A 85 -3.64 7.77 16.36
CA VAL A 85 -5.03 7.43 16.09
C VAL A 85 -5.92 8.40 16.86
N PHE A 86 -6.68 9.19 16.14
CA PHE A 86 -7.68 10.13 16.68
C PHE A 86 -9.05 9.47 16.56
N ASP A 87 -9.59 8.98 17.65
CA ASP A 87 -10.96 8.49 17.71
C ASP A 87 -11.92 9.68 17.79
N ALA A 88 -12.86 9.78 16.85
CA ALA A 88 -13.86 10.84 16.83
C ALA A 88 -14.84 10.80 18.03
N LYS A 89 -15.00 9.62 18.62
CA LYS A 89 -15.89 9.40 19.77
C LYS A 89 -15.20 9.64 21.11
N SER A 90 -13.87 9.80 21.11
CA SER A 90 -13.09 10.04 22.33
C SER A 90 -12.87 11.53 22.54
N ASN A 91 -13.06 11.98 23.77
CA ASN A 91 -12.70 13.32 24.22
C ASN A 91 -11.26 13.41 24.74
N THR A 92 -10.48 12.34 24.59
CA THR A 92 -9.05 12.31 24.94
C THR A 92 -8.19 12.64 23.72
N GLY A 93 -6.92 12.97 23.98
CA GLY A 93 -5.94 13.11 22.88
C GLY A 93 -5.75 11.80 22.10
N PRO A 94 -5.03 11.83 20.98
CA PRO A 94 -4.81 10.65 20.17
C PRO A 94 -3.98 9.60 20.90
N GLU A 95 -4.27 8.32 20.66
CA GLU A 95 -3.35 7.24 20.99
C GLU A 95 -2.16 7.29 20.04
N GLN A 96 -0.94 7.15 20.58
CA GLN A 96 0.27 7.25 19.78
C GLN A 96 1.18 6.04 19.99
N TYR A 97 1.73 5.56 18.86
CA TYR A 97 2.62 4.41 18.80
C TYR A 97 3.87 4.77 17.99
N PRO A 98 5.06 4.26 18.33
CA PRO A 98 6.22 4.41 17.47
C PRO A 98 5.95 3.77 16.09
N LEU A 99 6.09 4.55 15.00
CA LEU A 99 5.82 4.04 13.65
C LEU A 99 6.68 2.81 13.31
N ARG A 100 7.92 2.76 13.82
CA ARG A 100 8.84 1.64 13.64
C ARG A 100 8.33 0.30 14.20
N GLU A 101 7.43 0.35 15.18
CA GLU A 101 6.83 -0.82 15.83
C GLU A 101 5.55 -1.29 15.11
N THR A 102 5.29 -0.76 13.92
CA THR A 102 4.13 -1.11 13.11
C THR A 102 4.57 -1.67 11.75
N PRO A 103 3.87 -2.68 11.20
CA PRO A 103 4.18 -3.18 9.85
C PRO A 103 4.06 -2.10 8.75
N LEU A 104 3.27 -1.04 8.99
CA LEU A 104 3.13 0.09 8.06
C LEU A 104 4.47 0.78 7.78
N ASN A 105 5.41 0.76 8.74
CA ASN A 105 6.75 1.31 8.57
C ASN A 105 7.49 0.72 7.37
N LEU A 106 7.25 -0.56 7.04
CA LEU A 106 7.93 -1.25 5.93
C LEU A 106 7.64 -0.57 4.59
N ILE A 107 6.40 -0.12 4.35
CA ILE A 107 6.03 0.57 3.10
C ILE A 107 6.30 2.08 3.16
N LEU A 108 6.35 2.67 4.34
CA LEU A 108 6.65 4.10 4.54
C LEU A 108 8.14 4.38 4.65
N ALA A 109 9.00 3.37 4.73
CA ALA A 109 10.45 3.53 4.82
C ALA A 109 11.00 4.37 3.64
N ARG A 110 12.12 5.07 3.86
CA ARG A 110 12.80 5.85 2.82
C ARG A 110 13.17 4.98 1.62
N THR A 111 13.67 3.79 1.89
CA THR A 111 14.01 2.78 0.88
C THR A 111 13.39 1.46 1.30
N VAL A 112 12.65 0.86 0.38
CA VAL A 112 12.11 -0.50 0.53
C VAL A 112 13.00 -1.43 -0.26
N ASP A 113 13.59 -2.41 0.41
CA ASP A 113 14.38 -3.48 -0.19
C ASP A 113 13.81 -4.83 0.24
N LEU A 114 12.96 -5.40 -0.59
CA LEU A 114 12.35 -6.71 -0.34
C LEU A 114 13.32 -7.88 -0.55
N SER A 115 14.53 -7.62 -1.04
CA SER A 115 15.59 -8.64 -1.14
C SER A 115 16.40 -8.81 0.15
N ARG A 116 16.21 -7.91 1.13
CA ARG A 116 16.86 -8.02 2.46
C ARG A 116 16.51 -9.36 3.11
N SER A 117 17.54 -10.05 3.60
CA SER A 117 17.37 -11.35 4.25
C SER A 117 16.35 -11.30 5.39
N GLY A 118 15.39 -12.25 5.39
CA GLY A 118 14.32 -12.32 6.38
C GLY A 118 13.20 -11.30 6.24
N MET A 119 13.31 -10.32 5.34
CA MET A 119 12.26 -9.31 5.10
C MET A 119 11.00 -9.93 4.48
N VAL A 120 11.16 -10.83 3.51
CA VAL A 120 10.06 -11.49 2.81
C VAL A 120 9.90 -12.90 3.33
N VAL A 121 8.70 -13.22 3.82
CA VAL A 121 8.32 -14.53 4.34
C VAL A 121 7.27 -15.24 3.48
N GLY A 122 6.74 -14.58 2.46
CA GLY A 122 5.85 -15.14 1.44
C GLY A 122 5.95 -14.37 0.14
N HIS A 123 5.95 -15.08 -0.99
CA HIS A 123 5.96 -14.49 -2.34
C HIS A 123 5.21 -15.42 -3.29
N ASP A 124 3.96 -15.11 -3.54
CA ASP A 124 3.00 -15.95 -4.22
C ASP A 124 2.40 -15.25 -5.44
N TYR A 125 1.87 -16.05 -6.38
CA TYR A 125 1.17 -15.58 -7.56
C TYR A 125 -0.03 -16.48 -7.87
N ASP A 126 -1.22 -15.89 -7.98
CA ASP A 126 -2.47 -16.62 -8.19
C ASP A 126 -2.91 -16.66 -9.68
N GLY A 127 -2.07 -16.21 -10.60
CA GLY A 127 -2.41 -16.05 -12.03
C GLY A 127 -2.88 -14.64 -12.41
N THR A 128 -3.21 -13.79 -11.44
CA THR A 128 -3.71 -12.42 -11.63
C THR A 128 -2.89 -11.39 -10.84
N ALA A 129 -2.63 -11.68 -9.58
CA ALA A 129 -1.93 -10.80 -8.67
C ALA A 129 -0.71 -11.48 -8.05
N THR A 130 0.32 -10.69 -7.78
CA THR A 130 1.48 -11.11 -6.98
C THR A 130 1.29 -10.62 -5.55
N THR A 131 1.39 -11.53 -4.61
CA THR A 131 1.29 -11.25 -3.17
C THR A 131 2.66 -11.41 -2.53
N VAL A 132 3.10 -10.39 -1.78
CA VAL A 132 4.34 -10.42 -0.98
C VAL A 132 3.99 -10.19 0.47
N THR A 133 4.38 -11.13 1.34
CA THR A 133 4.30 -10.95 2.79
C THR A 133 5.66 -10.55 3.31
N ALA A 134 5.73 -9.37 3.92
CA ALA A 134 6.95 -8.80 4.47
C ALA A 134 6.80 -8.53 5.98
N GLN A 135 7.89 -8.70 6.70
CA GLN A 135 7.99 -8.42 8.14
C GLN A 135 9.33 -7.76 8.46
N ASP A 136 9.45 -7.14 9.63
CA ASP A 136 10.75 -6.73 10.13
C ASP A 136 11.53 -7.97 10.59
N PRO A 137 12.67 -8.30 9.97
CA PRO A 137 13.43 -9.49 10.34
C PRO A 137 14.07 -9.41 11.73
N ASP A 138 14.26 -8.20 12.24
CA ASP A 138 14.84 -7.97 13.58
C ASP A 138 13.75 -7.97 14.66
N HIS A 139 12.48 -7.72 14.26
CA HIS A 139 11.31 -7.58 15.14
C HIS A 139 10.07 -8.24 14.54
N PRO A 140 10.07 -9.57 14.32
CA PRO A 140 8.91 -10.28 13.75
C PRO A 140 7.66 -10.21 14.64
N GLU A 141 7.84 -9.94 15.94
CA GLU A 141 6.75 -9.76 16.90
C GLU A 141 5.89 -8.50 16.63
N TYR A 142 6.36 -7.55 15.84
CA TYR A 142 5.55 -6.38 15.42
C TYR A 142 4.48 -6.75 14.39
N GLY A 143 4.51 -7.99 13.88
CA GLY A 143 3.60 -8.51 12.89
C GLY A 143 4.15 -8.40 11.47
N ASN A 144 3.26 -8.46 10.48
CA ASN A 144 3.64 -8.45 9.07
C ASN A 144 2.68 -7.62 8.23
N ILE A 145 3.12 -7.31 7.01
CA ILE A 145 2.27 -6.72 5.98
C ILE A 145 2.28 -7.58 4.73
N ARG A 146 1.10 -7.96 4.26
CA ARG A 146 0.89 -8.69 3.02
C ARG A 146 0.41 -7.71 1.96
N LEU A 147 1.22 -7.51 0.93
CA LEU A 147 1.01 -6.55 -0.16
C LEU A 147 0.58 -7.30 -1.42
N MET A 148 -0.49 -6.86 -2.05
CA MET A 148 -1.02 -7.44 -3.29
C MET A 148 -0.86 -6.45 -4.45
N PHE A 149 -0.23 -6.92 -5.52
CA PHE A 149 0.07 -6.14 -6.72
C PHE A 149 -0.53 -6.77 -7.96
N THR A 150 -1.09 -5.95 -8.84
CA THR A 150 -1.36 -6.34 -10.23
C THR A 150 -0.19 -5.92 -11.12
N GLY A 151 -0.04 -6.58 -12.28
CA GLY A 151 0.99 -6.25 -13.27
C GLY A 151 0.44 -5.48 -14.47
N ASN A 152 1.36 -4.88 -15.27
CA ASN A 152 1.13 -4.24 -16.56
C ASN A 152 0.07 -3.10 -16.59
N PRO A 153 0.29 -1.98 -15.91
CA PRO A 153 1.47 -1.63 -15.11
C PRO A 153 1.46 -2.29 -13.73
N VAL A 154 2.60 -2.25 -13.02
CA VAL A 154 2.65 -2.67 -11.62
C VAL A 154 1.87 -1.67 -10.77
N GLU A 155 0.88 -2.16 -10.02
CA GLU A 155 0.06 -1.36 -9.12
C GLU A 155 -0.17 -2.07 -7.80
N LEU A 156 0.00 -1.35 -6.68
CA LEU A 156 -0.43 -1.79 -5.36
C LEU A 156 -1.95 -1.65 -5.27
N ARG A 157 -2.65 -2.76 -5.03
CA ARG A 157 -4.13 -2.79 -4.99
C ARG A 157 -4.66 -2.97 -3.57
N GLN A 158 -3.91 -3.67 -2.74
CA GLN A 158 -4.36 -4.01 -1.41
C GLN A 158 -3.16 -4.28 -0.51
N TRP A 159 -3.33 -4.06 0.78
CA TRP A 159 -2.49 -4.68 1.80
C TRP A 159 -3.34 -5.22 2.96
N VAL A 160 -2.77 -6.19 3.66
CA VAL A 160 -3.30 -6.68 4.94
C VAL A 160 -2.20 -6.54 5.96
N ILE A 161 -2.49 -5.87 7.05
CA ILE A 161 -1.62 -5.80 8.22
C ILE A 161 -2.10 -6.86 9.20
N THR A 162 -1.19 -7.73 9.65
CA THR A 162 -1.35 -8.58 10.82
C THR A 162 -0.51 -7.96 11.91
N ASP A 163 -1.12 -7.48 12.97
CA ASP A 163 -0.40 -6.87 14.10
C ASP A 163 0.21 -7.91 15.05
N GLY A 164 0.94 -7.45 16.08
CA GLY A 164 1.58 -8.34 17.07
C GLY A 164 0.59 -9.18 17.90
N SER A 165 -0.70 -8.88 17.90
CA SER A 165 -1.75 -9.69 18.54
C SER A 165 -2.33 -10.76 17.59
N GLY A 166 -2.01 -10.69 16.29
CA GLY A 166 -2.56 -11.52 15.24
C GLY A 166 -3.86 -10.97 14.64
N ALA A 167 -4.29 -9.76 15.01
CA ALA A 167 -5.46 -9.14 14.40
C ALA A 167 -5.13 -8.66 12.98
N GLU A 168 -6.03 -8.97 12.03
CA GLU A 168 -5.86 -8.59 10.63
C GLU A 168 -6.73 -7.39 10.26
N THR A 169 -6.14 -6.45 9.55
CA THR A 169 -6.82 -5.31 8.94
C THR A 169 -6.44 -5.24 7.46
N ALA A 170 -7.42 -5.36 6.58
CA ALA A 170 -7.21 -5.27 5.14
C ALA A 170 -7.59 -3.87 4.63
N VAL A 171 -6.76 -3.30 3.76
CA VAL A 171 -7.03 -2.02 3.07
C VAL A 171 -6.96 -2.26 1.57
N ILE A 172 -8.07 -2.00 0.90
CA ILE A 172 -8.23 -2.11 -0.55
C ILE A 172 -8.21 -0.69 -1.11
N LEU A 173 -7.34 -0.44 -2.10
CA LEU A 173 -7.20 0.86 -2.74
C LEU A 173 -8.10 0.97 -3.97
N GLY A 174 -8.77 2.11 -4.10
CA GLY A 174 -9.36 2.57 -5.36
C GLY A 174 -8.29 3.05 -6.35
N ASP A 175 -8.68 3.97 -7.22
CA ASP A 175 -7.76 4.55 -8.20
C ASP A 175 -6.64 5.34 -7.51
N VAL A 176 -5.41 4.92 -7.75
CA VAL A 176 -4.21 5.52 -7.15
C VAL A 176 -3.76 6.72 -7.97
N ARG A 177 -3.67 7.87 -7.33
CA ARG A 177 -3.07 9.09 -7.87
C ARG A 177 -1.70 9.30 -7.25
N THR A 178 -0.72 9.71 -8.05
CA THR A 178 0.66 9.98 -7.63
C THR A 178 1.12 11.37 -8.04
N GLY A 179 2.29 11.81 -7.57
CA GLY A 179 2.84 13.13 -7.92
C GLY A 179 2.18 14.30 -7.18
N MET A 180 1.43 14.03 -6.10
CA MET A 180 0.75 15.04 -5.30
C MET A 180 1.77 15.85 -4.47
N SER A 181 1.41 17.09 -4.14
CA SER A 181 2.15 17.93 -3.19
C SER A 181 1.26 18.28 -2.02
N TYR A 182 1.74 18.08 -0.82
CA TYR A 182 1.00 18.34 0.41
C TYR A 182 1.73 19.35 1.31
N PRO A 183 0.99 20.26 1.95
CA PRO A 183 1.55 21.07 3.04
C PRO A 183 2.10 20.18 4.16
N THR A 184 3.16 20.61 4.81
CA THR A 184 3.78 19.83 5.92
C THR A 184 2.79 19.57 7.06
N SER A 185 1.83 20.49 7.27
CA SER A 185 0.77 20.36 8.28
C SER A 185 -0.16 19.17 8.05
N THR A 186 -0.29 18.69 6.80
CA THR A 186 -1.16 17.54 6.45
C THR A 186 -0.82 16.30 7.29
N PHE A 187 0.45 16.10 7.60
CA PHE A 187 0.95 14.93 8.34
C PHE A 187 1.47 15.29 9.74
N SER A 188 1.08 16.46 10.26
CA SER A 188 1.51 16.91 11.58
C SER A 188 0.49 16.52 12.64
N ILE A 189 0.86 15.60 13.52
CA ILE A 189 0.05 15.18 14.68
C ILE A 189 -0.24 16.40 15.56
N ASN A 190 0.77 17.21 15.88
CA ASN A 190 0.60 18.40 16.73
C ASN A 190 -0.35 19.44 16.12
N ALA A 191 -0.29 19.64 14.79
CA ALA A 191 -1.22 20.56 14.13
C ALA A 191 -2.67 20.07 14.23
N GLU A 192 -2.89 18.75 14.14
CA GLU A 192 -4.24 18.18 14.30
C GLU A 192 -4.73 18.26 15.74
N VAL A 193 -3.87 17.99 16.75
CA VAL A 193 -4.19 18.19 18.17
C VAL A 193 -4.63 19.64 18.42
N SER A 194 -3.80 20.62 18.02
CA SER A 194 -4.11 22.05 18.21
C SER A 194 -5.37 22.51 17.48
N LYS A 195 -5.77 21.83 16.40
CA LYS A 195 -7.01 22.12 15.68
C LYS A 195 -8.24 21.63 16.43
N ARG A 196 -8.14 20.50 17.14
CA ARG A 196 -9.23 19.86 17.89
C ARG A 196 -9.45 20.46 19.28
N GLU A 197 -8.45 21.15 19.82
CA GLU A 197 -8.52 21.86 21.11
C GLU A 197 -9.18 23.27 21.04
N ARG A 198 -9.54 23.74 19.84
CA ARG A 198 -10.19 25.02 19.55
C ARG A 198 -11.69 24.90 19.42
#